data_53f8eac066d51d90d97066b600408518
#
_entry.id   53f8eac066d51d90d97066b600408518
#
_cell.length_a   1.000
_cell.length_b   1.000
_cell.length_c   1.000
_cell.angle_alpha   90.00
_cell.angle_beta   90.00
_cell.angle_gamma   90.00
#
_symmetry.space_group_name_H-M   'P 1'
#
loop_
_entity.id
_entity.type
_entity.pdbx_description
1 polymer ?
#
loop_
_entity_poly.entity_id
_entity_poly.type
_entity_poly.pdbx_seq_one_letter_code
_entity_poly.pdbx_strand_id
1 'polypeptide(L)'
;MRGIRGAITVGRNKKEEIWQAAQELITELLRTNAITPDDIGAAIFSVTEDLTAAFPTAGVRRIKGFDLVPLFDARQCAIEDSLPRCIRALLLVNTDAPQTSIHHVYLRAATKLRPDLAP
;
A
#
# COMPACT_ATOMS: atom_id res chain seq x y z
N MET A 1 8.28 -15.89 6.52
CA MET A 1 7.81 -14.49 6.39
C MET A 1 8.24 -13.88 5.08
N ARG A 2 7.35 -13.07 4.47
CA ARG A 2 7.67 -12.36 3.23
C ARG A 2 7.23 -10.92 3.31
N GLY A 3 7.93 -10.05 2.59
CA GLY A 3 7.52 -8.67 2.38
C GLY A 3 6.80 -8.55 1.05
N ILE A 4 5.67 -7.83 1.04
CA ILE A 4 4.90 -7.58 -0.17
C ILE A 4 4.79 -6.06 -0.33
N ARG A 5 5.18 -5.55 -1.49
CA ARG A 5 5.17 -4.12 -1.76
C ARG A 5 4.02 -3.74 -2.68
N GLY A 6 3.57 -2.52 -2.49
CA GLY A 6 2.58 -1.94 -3.39
C GLY A 6 2.67 -0.44 -3.43
N ALA A 7 2.05 0.15 -4.43
CA ALA A 7 1.92 1.60 -4.54
C ALA A 7 0.71 1.97 -5.38
N ILE A 8 0.15 3.14 -5.08
CA ILE A 8 -0.98 3.69 -5.81
C ILE A 8 -0.87 5.22 -5.78
N THR A 9 -1.32 5.88 -6.82
CA THR A 9 -1.40 7.33 -6.84
C THR A 9 -2.81 7.80 -6.50
N VAL A 10 -2.90 9.02 -5.98
CA VAL A 10 -4.17 9.65 -5.61
C VAL A 10 -4.41 10.83 -6.54
N GLY A 11 -5.64 10.99 -7.01
CA GLY A 11 -5.97 12.06 -7.94
C GLY A 11 -5.89 13.45 -7.34
N ARG A 12 -6.32 13.60 -6.07
CA ARG A 12 -6.31 14.88 -5.35
C ARG A 12 -5.99 14.64 -3.88
N ASN A 13 -5.38 15.65 -3.25
CA ASN A 13 -5.09 15.59 -1.81
C ASN A 13 -6.37 15.85 -1.01
N LYS A 14 -7.24 14.85 -0.94
CA LYS A 14 -8.49 14.88 -0.19
C LYS A 14 -8.63 13.60 0.63
N LYS A 15 -9.18 13.74 1.83
CA LYS A 15 -9.31 12.63 2.78
C LYS A 15 -9.97 11.40 2.15
N GLU A 16 -11.10 11.59 1.50
CA GLU A 16 -11.87 10.50 0.91
C GLU A 16 -11.10 9.80 -0.20
N GLU A 17 -10.35 10.55 -0.99
CA GLU A 17 -9.56 9.98 -2.09
C GLU A 17 -8.34 9.25 -1.57
N ILE A 18 -7.69 9.75 -0.51
CA ILE A 18 -6.56 9.06 0.13
C ILE A 18 -7.03 7.74 0.73
N TRP A 19 -8.13 7.77 1.47
CA TRP A 19 -8.68 6.57 2.08
C TRP A 19 -9.09 5.53 1.04
N GLN A 20 -9.78 5.97 -0.01
CA GLN A 20 -10.22 5.08 -1.09
C GLN A 20 -9.04 4.43 -1.80
N ALA A 21 -8.01 5.22 -2.10
CA ALA A 21 -6.81 4.70 -2.76
C ALA A 21 -6.09 3.68 -1.88
N ALA A 22 -5.93 3.96 -0.59
CA ALA A 22 -5.31 3.03 0.35
C ALA A 22 -6.11 1.73 0.46
N GLN A 23 -7.43 1.82 0.52
CA GLN A 23 -8.31 0.65 0.56
C GLN A 23 -8.21 -0.17 -0.72
N GLU A 24 -8.17 0.47 -1.87
CA GLU A 24 -8.01 -0.20 -3.15
C GLU A 24 -6.68 -0.96 -3.21
N LEU A 25 -5.60 -0.31 -2.80
CA LEU A 25 -4.27 -0.93 -2.81
C LEU A 25 -4.22 -2.16 -1.91
N ILE A 26 -4.67 -2.02 -0.66
CA ILE A 26 -4.61 -3.14 0.29
C ILE A 26 -5.50 -4.29 -0.15
N THR A 27 -6.68 -4.00 -0.67
CA THR A 27 -7.61 -5.01 -1.15
C THR A 27 -6.98 -5.82 -2.28
N GLU A 28 -6.31 -5.13 -3.21
CA GLU A 28 -5.66 -5.80 -4.34
C GLU A 28 -4.46 -6.62 -3.89
N LEU A 29 -3.69 -6.13 -2.91
CA LEU A 29 -2.57 -6.88 -2.34
C LEU A 29 -3.05 -8.19 -1.70
N LEU A 30 -4.15 -8.13 -0.96
CA LEU A 30 -4.72 -9.33 -0.34
C LEU A 30 -5.22 -10.31 -1.38
N ARG A 31 -5.93 -9.81 -2.38
CA ARG A 31 -6.53 -10.64 -3.42
C ARG A 31 -5.48 -11.36 -4.26
N THR A 32 -4.49 -10.63 -4.75
CA THR A 32 -3.47 -11.20 -5.66
C THR A 32 -2.55 -12.19 -4.95
N ASN A 33 -2.38 -12.05 -3.64
CA ASN A 33 -1.51 -12.94 -2.87
C ASN A 33 -2.28 -13.98 -2.06
N ALA A 34 -3.61 -13.99 -2.16
CA ALA A 34 -4.48 -14.94 -1.46
C ALA A 34 -4.19 -14.96 0.05
N ILE A 35 -4.07 -13.77 0.65
CA ILE A 35 -3.84 -13.61 2.09
C ILE A 35 -4.99 -12.86 2.74
N THR A 36 -5.11 -13.02 4.05
CA THR A 36 -6.10 -12.33 4.86
C THR A 36 -5.40 -11.44 5.89
N PRO A 37 -6.12 -10.51 6.54
CA PRO A 37 -5.51 -9.69 7.58
C PRO A 37 -4.81 -10.49 8.68
N ASP A 38 -5.29 -11.68 9.01
CA ASP A 38 -4.66 -12.52 10.03
C ASP A 38 -3.23 -12.92 9.67
N ASP A 39 -2.90 -12.92 8.38
CA ASP A 39 -1.55 -13.27 7.92
C ASP A 39 -0.57 -12.11 8.05
N ILE A 40 -1.05 -10.91 8.32
CA ILE A 40 -0.23 -9.70 8.29
C ILE A 40 0.32 -9.40 9.67
N GLY A 41 1.66 -9.42 9.78
CA GLY A 41 2.34 -9.05 11.03
C GLY A 41 2.45 -7.55 11.21
N ALA A 42 2.61 -6.80 10.12
CA ALA A 42 2.64 -5.33 10.12
C ALA A 42 2.37 -4.81 8.72
N ALA A 43 1.74 -3.65 8.64
CA ALA A 43 1.52 -2.94 7.39
C ALA A 43 2.05 -1.51 7.54
N ILE A 44 3.06 -1.19 6.75
CA ILE A 44 3.72 0.11 6.76
C ILE A 44 3.34 0.86 5.50
N PHE A 45 2.80 2.07 5.67
CA PHE A 45 2.43 2.93 4.56
C PHE A 45 3.31 4.16 4.57
N SER A 46 3.68 4.65 3.39
CA SER A 46 4.31 5.96 3.26
C SER A 46 3.55 6.79 2.25
N VAL A 47 3.63 8.10 2.41
CA VAL A 47 3.01 9.05 1.50
C VAL A 47 4.04 10.09 1.08
N THR A 48 3.88 10.58 -0.14
CA THR A 48 4.63 11.73 -0.60
C THR A 48 4.18 12.98 0.16
N GLU A 49 5.04 13.98 0.24
CA GLU A 49 4.81 15.17 1.07
C GLU A 49 3.59 15.99 0.66
N ASP A 50 3.10 15.79 -0.56
CA ASP A 50 1.92 16.49 -1.09
C ASP A 50 0.59 15.85 -0.65
N LEU A 51 0.62 14.71 0.04
CA LEU A 51 -0.57 14.09 0.61
C LEU A 51 -0.65 14.39 2.11
N THR A 52 -1.41 15.42 2.46
CA THR A 52 -1.50 15.93 3.82
C THR A 52 -2.90 15.85 4.42
N ALA A 53 -3.89 15.49 3.62
CA ALA A 53 -5.30 15.58 4.06
C ALA A 53 -5.72 14.47 5.03
N ALA A 54 -5.05 13.30 5.01
CA ALA A 54 -5.41 12.20 5.89
C ALA A 54 -4.28 11.16 5.96
N PHE A 55 -4.32 10.32 6.98
CA PHE A 55 -3.48 9.14 7.08
C PHE A 55 -4.06 8.03 6.20
N PRO A 56 -3.29 7.40 5.31
CA PRO A 56 -3.80 6.27 4.54
C PRO A 56 -4.24 5.11 5.43
N THR A 57 -3.55 4.87 6.55
CA THR A 57 -3.93 3.79 7.48
C THR A 57 -5.29 3.99 8.11
N ALA A 58 -5.76 5.23 8.24
CA ALA A 58 -7.11 5.49 8.76
C ALA A 58 -8.18 4.91 7.83
N GLY A 59 -7.93 4.90 6.53
CA GLY A 59 -8.80 4.25 5.56
C GLY A 59 -8.71 2.73 5.63
N VAL A 60 -7.50 2.20 5.78
CA VAL A 60 -7.27 0.76 5.86
C VAL A 60 -7.91 0.16 7.11
N ARG A 61 -7.86 0.88 8.23
CA ARG A 61 -8.45 0.40 9.49
C ARG A 61 -9.95 0.17 9.38
N ARG A 62 -10.62 0.79 8.42
CA ARG A 62 -12.06 0.60 8.19
C ARG A 62 -12.39 -0.69 7.49
N ILE A 63 -11.40 -1.39 6.95
CA ILE A 63 -11.61 -2.68 6.30
C ILE A 63 -11.74 -3.75 7.38
N LYS A 64 -12.73 -4.62 7.21
CA LYS A 64 -12.98 -5.70 8.16
C LYS A 64 -11.72 -6.56 8.35
N GLY A 65 -11.35 -6.78 9.61
CA GLY A 65 -10.20 -7.61 9.97
C GLY A 65 -8.92 -6.82 10.22
N PHE A 66 -8.88 -5.52 9.91
CA PHE A 66 -7.68 -4.71 10.09
C PHE A 66 -7.57 -4.03 11.44
N ASP A 67 -8.57 -4.15 12.29
CA ASP A 67 -8.57 -3.52 13.60
C ASP A 67 -7.46 -4.02 14.53
N LEU A 68 -6.98 -5.25 14.33
CA LEU A 68 -5.89 -5.83 15.12
C LEU A 68 -4.54 -5.86 14.38
N VAL A 69 -4.49 -5.43 13.14
CA VAL A 69 -3.24 -5.40 12.36
C VAL A 69 -2.46 -4.15 12.75
N PRO A 70 -1.17 -4.27 13.13
CA PRO A 70 -0.34 -3.09 13.38
C PRO A 70 -0.16 -2.29 12.09
N LEU A 71 -0.69 -1.07 12.09
CA LEU A 71 -0.61 -0.15 10.96
C LEU A 71 0.33 1.01 11.32
N PHE A 72 1.14 1.43 10.37
CA PHE A 72 2.12 2.48 10.60
C PHE A 72 2.21 3.39 9.37
N ASP A 73 2.18 4.70 9.60
CA ASP A 73 2.36 5.70 8.54
C ASP A 73 3.73 6.33 8.66
N ALA A 74 4.37 6.54 7.52
CA ALA A 74 5.66 7.20 7.43
C ALA A 74 5.62 8.21 6.28
N ARG A 75 6.58 9.10 6.28
CA ARG A 75 6.74 10.07 5.21
C ARG A 75 7.79 9.57 4.24
N GLN A 76 7.48 9.60 2.95
CA GLN A 76 8.45 9.27 1.93
C GLN A 76 9.50 10.37 1.83
N CYS A 77 10.75 9.99 1.64
CA CYS A 77 11.82 10.95 1.37
C CYS A 77 11.45 11.79 0.15
N ALA A 78 11.64 13.10 0.27
CA ALA A 78 11.40 14.03 -0.83
C ALA A 78 12.55 13.91 -1.82
N ILE A 79 12.31 13.21 -2.92
CA ILE A 79 13.29 13.00 -3.98
C ILE A 79 12.83 13.75 -5.22
N GLU A 80 13.75 14.48 -5.82
CA GLU A 80 13.52 15.24 -7.04
C GLU A 80 12.97 14.32 -8.13
N ASP A 81 11.97 14.80 -8.88
CA ASP A 81 11.33 14.07 -9.96
C ASP A 81 10.62 12.77 -9.54
N SER A 82 10.39 12.59 -8.26
CA SER A 82 9.61 11.43 -7.80
C SER A 82 8.13 11.61 -8.15
N LEU A 83 7.44 10.47 -8.26
CA LEU A 83 6.02 10.43 -8.61
C LEU A 83 5.19 11.15 -7.55
N PRO A 84 4.37 12.16 -7.92
CA PRO A 84 3.58 12.89 -6.93
C PRO A 84 2.35 12.12 -6.48
N ARG A 85 1.81 12.52 -5.33
CA ARG A 85 0.59 12.00 -4.73
C ARG A 85 0.58 10.48 -4.71
N CYS A 86 1.65 9.91 -4.15
CA CYS A 86 1.85 8.46 -4.15
C CYS A 86 1.75 7.91 -2.73
N ILE A 87 1.00 6.82 -2.58
CA ILE A 87 0.95 6.01 -1.36
C ILE A 87 1.71 4.73 -1.67
N ARG A 88 2.65 4.36 -0.79
CA ARG A 88 3.38 3.10 -0.89
C ARG A 88 3.06 2.25 0.33
N ALA A 89 3.08 0.94 0.14
CA ALA A 89 2.82 0.00 1.23
C ALA A 89 3.87 -1.10 1.25
N LEU A 90 4.20 -1.53 2.46
CA LEU A 90 4.99 -2.72 2.69
C LEU A 90 4.25 -3.57 3.72
N LEU A 91 3.85 -4.76 3.31
CA LEU A 91 3.23 -5.73 4.22
C LEU A 91 4.27 -6.76 4.61
N LEU A 92 4.37 -7.03 5.91
CA LEU A 92 5.15 -8.16 6.43
C LEU A 92 4.16 -9.28 6.71
N VAL A 93 4.28 -10.38 5.99
CA VAL A 93 3.27 -11.42 5.93
C VAL A 93 3.84 -12.75 6.38
N ASN A 94 3.12 -13.46 7.22
CA ASN A 94 3.46 -14.81 7.64
C ASN A 94 3.01 -15.78 6.54
N THR A 95 3.96 -16.31 5.81
CA THR A 95 3.69 -17.25 4.72
C THR A 95 4.95 -18.05 4.43
N ASP A 96 4.75 -19.28 3.96
CA ASP A 96 5.85 -20.15 3.49
C ASP A 96 6.07 -20.02 1.98
N ALA A 97 5.31 -19.19 1.31
CA ALA A 97 5.44 -18.99 -0.13
C ALA A 97 6.85 -18.47 -0.47
N PRO A 98 7.46 -18.97 -1.55
CA PRO A 98 8.75 -18.45 -1.98
C PRO A 98 8.62 -17.04 -2.54
N GLN A 99 9.71 -16.27 -2.56
CA GLN A 99 9.69 -14.89 -3.09
C GLN A 99 9.15 -14.84 -4.52
N THR A 100 9.40 -15.86 -5.30
CA THR A 100 8.95 -15.94 -6.69
C THR A 100 7.43 -16.00 -6.83
N SER A 101 6.71 -16.39 -5.77
CA SER A 101 5.25 -16.46 -5.76
C SER A 101 4.58 -15.21 -5.24
N ILE A 102 5.36 -14.23 -4.75
CA ILE A 102 4.82 -12.99 -4.21
C ILE A 102 4.51 -12.04 -5.36
N HIS A 103 3.32 -11.45 -5.31
CA HIS A 103 2.87 -10.48 -6.31
C HIS A 103 2.83 -9.08 -5.69
N HIS A 104 3.77 -8.23 -6.10
CA HIS A 104 3.76 -6.82 -5.75
C HIS A 104 2.75 -6.11 -6.66
N VAL A 105 2.08 -5.09 -6.13
CA VAL A 105 0.96 -4.44 -6.83
C VAL A 105 1.22 -2.95 -7.00
N TYR A 106 1.19 -2.49 -8.23
CA TYR A 106 1.37 -1.08 -8.57
C TYR A 106 0.18 -0.62 -9.40
N LEU A 107 -0.60 0.30 -8.86
CA LEU A 107 -1.87 0.72 -9.44
C LEU A 107 -1.82 2.16 -9.93
N ARG A 108 -2.64 2.46 -10.92
CA ARG A 108 -2.75 3.80 -11.52
C ARG A 108 -1.38 4.26 -12.02
N ALA A 109 -1.00 5.52 -11.78
CA ALA A 109 0.28 6.04 -12.25
C ALA A 109 1.48 5.41 -11.54
N ALA A 110 1.28 4.71 -10.41
CA ALA A 110 2.34 4.02 -9.71
C ALA A 110 2.93 2.84 -10.51
N THR A 111 2.29 2.41 -11.58
CA THR A 111 2.87 1.41 -12.50
C THR A 111 4.23 1.87 -13.05
N LYS A 112 4.48 3.18 -13.08
CA LYS A 112 5.75 3.75 -13.55
C LYS A 112 6.93 3.44 -12.62
N LEU A 113 6.68 3.08 -11.36
CA LEU A 113 7.74 2.77 -10.41
C LEU A 113 8.41 1.43 -10.69
N ARG A 114 7.66 0.48 -11.16
CA ARG A 114 8.14 -0.87 -11.49
C ARG A 114 7.42 -1.36 -12.74
N PRO A 115 7.74 -0.79 -13.91
CA PRO A 115 7.06 -1.16 -15.17
C PRO A 115 7.26 -2.63 -15.54
N ASP A 116 8.34 -3.25 -15.07
CA ASP A 116 8.61 -4.69 -15.26
C ASP A 116 7.60 -5.58 -14.51
N LEU A 117 6.91 -5.04 -13.51
CA LEU A 117 5.91 -5.76 -12.70
C LEU A 117 4.47 -5.37 -13.06
N ALA A 118 4.28 -4.37 -13.89
CA ALA A 118 2.95 -3.92 -14.29
C ALA A 118 2.28 -4.99 -15.14
N PRO A 119 0.95 -5.22 -14.96
CA PRO A 119 0.21 -6.18 -15.77
C PRO A 119 0.10 -5.75 -17.23
#